data_95a1dd889007c032d9088b2fb9c25645
#
_entry.id   95a1dd889007c032d9088b2fb9c25645
#
_cell.length_a   1.000
_cell.length_b   1.000
_cell.length_c   1.000
_cell.angle_alpha   90.00
_cell.angle_beta   90.00
_cell.angle_gamma   90.00
#
_symmetry.space_group_name_H-M   'P 1'
#
loop_
_entity.id
_entity.type
_entity.pdbx_description
1 polymer ?
#
loop_
_entity_poly.entity_id
_entity_poly.type
_entity_poly.pdbx_seq_one_letter_code
_entity_poly.pdbx_strand_id
1 'polypeptide(L)'
;PVDLFSLVERKDARGVEVLYQFLKECFALLKGAGSVEHMTVMVTMHEMKGIWADVIRTALLKLGIPSSAIFLQGHLESFYAYLMNQKKELLTYHVALLEYERDCITAWHFWLERKTKPVLAKTEKCFRLYLDNKARKGRGDEEWGILRDSLLHKNLEKMFENTPFSAVYLVGREFEGEWMDKSFRFLCRKRRSFRGDNLYTMGACYAAMEENGATACKDTLYLSD
;
A
#
# COMPACT_ATOMS: atom_id res chain seq x y z
N PRO A 1 16.11 21.53 -1.46
CA PRO A 1 15.21 20.46 -1.87
C PRO A 1 13.91 21.08 -2.36
N VAL A 2 13.40 20.65 -3.51
CA VAL A 2 12.11 21.13 -4.04
C VAL A 2 11.01 20.28 -3.43
N ASP A 3 10.02 20.91 -2.83
CA ASP A 3 8.84 20.22 -2.30
C ASP A 3 7.82 19.99 -3.43
N LEU A 4 7.91 18.83 -4.07
CA LEU A 4 7.03 18.43 -5.15
C LEU A 4 5.55 18.40 -4.73
N PHE A 5 5.25 17.96 -3.50
CA PHE A 5 3.87 17.93 -2.99
C PHE A 5 3.25 19.31 -2.97
N SER A 6 3.95 20.29 -2.40
CA SER A 6 3.47 21.68 -2.38
C SER A 6 3.30 22.26 -3.80
N LEU A 7 4.16 21.91 -4.75
CA LEU A 7 4.02 22.39 -6.13
C LEU A 7 2.77 21.80 -6.80
N VAL A 8 2.55 20.50 -6.65
CA VAL A 8 1.40 19.81 -7.26
C VAL A 8 0.09 20.31 -6.64
N GLU A 9 0.01 20.39 -5.32
CA GLU A 9 -1.22 20.88 -4.64
C GLU A 9 -1.60 22.30 -4.98
N ARG A 10 -0.59 23.16 -5.23
CA ARG A 10 -0.80 24.56 -5.70
C ARG A 10 -1.06 24.66 -7.20
N LYS A 11 -1.11 23.54 -7.92
CA LYS A 11 -1.24 23.50 -9.39
C LYS A 11 -0.13 24.27 -10.12
N ASP A 12 1.06 24.31 -9.55
CA ASP A 12 2.20 24.96 -10.17
C ASP A 12 2.72 24.12 -11.34
N ALA A 13 2.84 24.73 -12.52
CA ALA A 13 3.31 24.07 -13.73
C ALA A 13 4.72 23.44 -13.56
N ARG A 14 5.54 23.96 -12.63
CA ARG A 14 6.85 23.38 -12.28
C ARG A 14 6.74 21.99 -11.67
N GLY A 15 5.59 21.62 -11.09
CA GLY A 15 5.37 20.28 -10.53
C GLY A 15 5.55 19.16 -11.55
N VAL A 16 5.01 19.33 -12.76
CA VAL A 16 5.21 18.40 -13.89
C VAL A 16 6.69 18.31 -14.28
N GLU A 17 7.37 19.45 -14.39
CA GLU A 17 8.78 19.48 -14.80
C GLU A 17 9.70 18.81 -13.78
N VAL A 18 9.50 19.09 -12.50
CA VAL A 18 10.27 18.46 -11.41
C VAL A 18 10.05 16.95 -11.40
N LEU A 19 8.80 16.48 -11.54
CA LEU A 19 8.51 15.07 -11.60
C LEU A 19 9.10 14.41 -12.85
N TYR A 20 9.02 15.06 -14.01
CA TYR A 20 9.61 14.59 -15.25
C TYR A 20 11.12 14.39 -15.11
N GLN A 21 11.85 15.35 -14.56
CA GLN A 21 13.30 15.24 -14.37
C GLN A 21 13.64 14.10 -13.41
N PHE A 22 12.92 13.97 -12.29
CA PHE A 22 13.09 12.86 -11.36
C PHE A 22 12.87 11.50 -12.03
N LEU A 23 11.75 11.34 -12.74
CA LEU A 23 11.43 10.09 -13.43
C LEU A 23 12.47 9.78 -14.54
N LYS A 24 12.93 10.79 -15.27
CA LYS A 24 13.96 10.63 -16.29
C LYS A 24 15.25 10.04 -15.70
N GLU A 25 15.68 10.52 -14.54
CA GLU A 25 16.83 9.96 -13.82
C GLU A 25 16.56 8.52 -13.35
N CYS A 26 15.38 8.24 -12.79
CA CYS A 26 14.99 6.89 -12.39
C CYS A 26 15.02 5.91 -13.58
N PHE A 27 14.44 6.29 -14.73
CA PHE A 27 14.44 5.42 -15.93
C PHE A 27 15.85 5.24 -16.51
N ALA A 28 16.73 6.23 -16.38
CA ALA A 28 18.14 6.11 -16.79
C ALA A 28 18.91 5.04 -15.99
N LEU A 29 18.45 4.69 -14.78
CA LEU A 29 19.04 3.61 -13.98
C LEU A 29 18.61 2.21 -14.46
N LEU A 30 17.55 2.10 -15.25
CA LEU A 30 17.06 0.83 -15.81
C LEU A 30 17.88 0.41 -17.03
N LYS A 31 19.21 0.28 -16.86
CA LYS A 31 20.11 -0.13 -17.93
C LYS A 31 19.74 -1.51 -18.47
N GLY A 32 19.49 -1.60 -19.77
CA GLY A 32 19.16 -2.86 -20.44
C GLY A 32 17.67 -3.25 -20.45
N ALA A 33 16.78 -2.44 -19.87
CA ALA A 33 15.33 -2.72 -19.87
C ALA A 33 14.64 -2.40 -21.22
N GLY A 34 15.37 -1.99 -22.26
CA GLY A 34 14.83 -1.61 -23.56
C GLY A 34 14.43 -0.14 -23.65
N SER A 35 13.73 0.22 -24.74
CA SER A 35 13.20 1.58 -24.92
C SER A 35 11.98 1.84 -24.02
N VAL A 36 11.89 3.02 -23.44
CA VAL A 36 10.75 3.46 -22.62
C VAL A 36 9.41 3.40 -23.36
N GLU A 37 9.43 3.50 -24.68
CA GLU A 37 8.25 3.41 -25.56
C GLU A 37 7.57 2.04 -25.54
N HIS A 38 8.30 1.00 -25.11
CA HIS A 38 7.82 -0.38 -25.00
C HIS A 38 7.55 -0.82 -23.57
N MET A 39 7.66 0.09 -22.59
CA MET A 39 7.43 -0.21 -21.20
C MET A 39 5.96 0.00 -20.82
N THR A 40 5.40 -0.91 -20.05
CA THR A 40 4.17 -0.69 -19.29
C THR A 40 4.55 -0.13 -17.92
N VAL A 41 3.97 1.00 -17.55
CA VAL A 41 4.25 1.67 -16.29
C VAL A 41 3.01 1.68 -15.42
N MET A 42 3.10 1.05 -14.25
CA MET A 42 2.09 1.10 -13.20
C MET A 42 2.61 1.96 -12.06
N VAL A 43 1.91 3.06 -11.76
CA VAL A 43 2.24 3.92 -10.62
C VAL A 43 1.26 3.65 -9.50
N THR A 44 1.78 3.46 -8.28
CA THR A 44 0.97 3.27 -7.08
C THR A 44 1.21 4.39 -6.07
N MET A 45 0.14 4.87 -5.44
CA MET A 45 0.16 5.91 -4.39
C MET A 45 -0.85 5.57 -3.30
N HIS A 46 -0.66 6.19 -2.12
CA HIS A 46 -1.59 6.02 -1.00
C HIS A 46 -3.03 6.44 -1.39
N GLU A 47 -3.19 7.65 -1.95
CA GLU A 47 -4.45 8.14 -2.51
C GLU A 47 -4.21 8.71 -3.91
N MET A 48 -4.89 8.16 -4.91
CA MET A 48 -4.80 8.65 -6.28
C MET A 48 -5.76 9.83 -6.48
N LYS A 49 -5.36 11.03 -6.05
CA LYS A 49 -6.10 12.26 -6.31
C LYS A 49 -5.98 12.66 -7.78
N GLY A 50 -7.06 13.19 -8.38
CA GLY A 50 -7.09 13.55 -9.80
C GLY A 50 -5.93 14.43 -10.24
N ILE A 51 -5.56 15.45 -9.43
CA ILE A 51 -4.42 16.34 -9.74
C ILE A 51 -3.09 15.57 -9.83
N TRP A 52 -2.86 14.58 -8.97
CA TRP A 52 -1.67 13.74 -9.03
C TRP A 52 -1.68 12.82 -10.25
N ALA A 53 -2.86 12.26 -10.59
CA ALA A 53 -3.03 11.44 -11.79
C ALA A 53 -2.65 12.24 -13.05
N ASP A 54 -3.11 13.48 -13.16
CA ASP A 54 -2.81 14.35 -14.29
C ASP A 54 -1.32 14.69 -14.39
N VAL A 55 -0.69 15.07 -13.27
CA VAL A 55 0.73 15.42 -13.22
C VAL A 55 1.63 14.23 -13.57
N ILE A 56 1.33 13.04 -12.99
CA ILE A 56 2.07 11.82 -13.25
C ILE A 56 1.92 11.40 -14.71
N ARG A 57 0.69 11.36 -15.22
CA ARG A 57 0.43 11.02 -16.63
C ARG A 57 1.15 11.95 -17.58
N THR A 58 1.10 13.27 -17.32
CA THR A 58 1.76 14.27 -18.16
C THR A 58 3.29 14.09 -18.15
N ALA A 59 3.89 13.83 -16.98
CA ALA A 59 5.32 13.63 -16.88
C ALA A 59 5.78 12.35 -17.60
N LEU A 60 5.00 11.25 -17.52
CA LEU A 60 5.28 9.98 -18.20
C LEU A 60 5.11 10.09 -19.72
N LEU A 61 4.08 10.79 -20.19
CA LEU A 61 3.90 11.09 -21.62
C LEU A 61 5.08 11.90 -22.17
N LYS A 62 5.58 12.87 -21.41
CA LYS A 62 6.76 13.68 -21.77
C LYS A 62 8.05 12.84 -21.87
N LEU A 63 8.13 11.70 -21.15
CA LEU A 63 9.21 10.72 -21.27
C LEU A 63 9.10 9.84 -22.53
N GLY A 64 8.00 9.91 -23.27
CA GLY A 64 7.75 9.10 -24.45
C GLY A 64 6.98 7.80 -24.18
N ILE A 65 6.46 7.60 -22.96
CA ILE A 65 5.64 6.41 -22.65
C ILE A 65 4.25 6.60 -23.26
N PRO A 66 3.75 5.64 -24.07
CA PRO A 66 2.40 5.73 -24.67
C PRO A 66 1.30 5.81 -23.61
N SER A 67 0.25 6.61 -23.86
CA SER A 67 -0.87 6.77 -22.92
C SER A 67 -1.55 5.43 -22.58
N SER A 68 -1.59 4.50 -23.54
CA SER A 68 -2.14 3.15 -23.35
C SER A 68 -1.28 2.24 -22.46
N ALA A 69 -0.05 2.62 -22.17
CA ALA A 69 0.89 1.88 -21.33
C ALA A 69 1.08 2.53 -19.93
N ILE A 70 0.33 3.60 -19.62
CA ILE A 70 0.37 4.30 -18.33
C ILE A 70 -0.85 3.94 -17.50
N PHE A 71 -0.62 3.24 -16.40
CA PHE A 71 -1.64 2.83 -15.45
C PHE A 71 -1.36 3.44 -14.07
N LEU A 72 -2.43 3.80 -13.36
CA LEU A 72 -2.36 4.44 -12.06
C LEU A 72 -3.31 3.72 -11.10
N GLN A 73 -2.86 3.41 -9.90
CA GLN A 73 -3.69 2.73 -8.89
C GLN A 73 -3.35 3.16 -7.47
N GLY A 74 -4.26 2.94 -6.54
CA GLY A 74 -4.06 3.15 -5.12
C GLY A 74 -3.26 2.02 -4.45
N HIS A 75 -2.81 2.26 -3.22
CA HIS A 75 -2.11 1.24 -2.42
C HIS A 75 -2.97 0.00 -2.16
N LEU A 76 -4.29 0.17 -1.94
CA LEU A 76 -5.18 -0.98 -1.68
C LEU A 76 -5.38 -1.85 -2.92
N GLU A 77 -5.44 -1.25 -4.11
CA GLU A 77 -5.48 -1.98 -5.39
C GLU A 77 -4.16 -2.73 -5.63
N SER A 78 -3.03 -2.10 -5.31
CA SER A 78 -1.72 -2.77 -5.34
C SER A 78 -1.65 -3.91 -4.33
N PHE A 79 -2.19 -3.73 -3.13
CA PHE A 79 -2.26 -4.78 -2.13
C PHE A 79 -3.13 -5.95 -2.60
N TYR A 80 -4.27 -5.67 -3.23
CA TYR A 80 -5.08 -6.70 -3.86
C TYR A 80 -4.29 -7.52 -4.89
N ALA A 81 -3.66 -6.84 -5.86
CA ALA A 81 -2.85 -7.51 -6.88
C ALA A 81 -1.70 -8.34 -6.26
N TYR A 82 -1.07 -7.81 -5.20
CA TYR A 82 -0.08 -8.55 -4.43
C TYR A 82 -0.66 -9.82 -3.81
N LEU A 83 -1.78 -9.72 -3.11
CA LEU A 83 -2.43 -10.85 -2.42
C LEU A 83 -2.86 -11.95 -3.39
N MET A 84 -3.41 -11.59 -4.55
CA MET A 84 -3.87 -12.57 -5.55
C MET A 84 -2.73 -13.40 -6.14
N ASN A 85 -1.49 -12.91 -6.05
CA ASN A 85 -0.28 -13.59 -6.47
C ASN A 85 0.43 -14.35 -5.31
N GLN A 86 -0.18 -14.39 -4.12
CA GLN A 86 0.35 -15.15 -2.99
C GLN A 86 -0.23 -16.57 -2.94
N LYS A 87 0.30 -17.39 -2.01
CA LYS A 87 -0.21 -18.74 -1.75
C LYS A 87 -1.67 -18.69 -1.29
N LYS A 88 -2.52 -19.54 -1.84
CA LYS A 88 -3.96 -19.60 -1.56
C LYS A 88 -4.29 -19.79 -0.08
N GLU A 89 -3.41 -20.45 0.68
CA GLU A 89 -3.59 -20.64 2.12
C GLU A 89 -3.62 -19.34 2.91
N LEU A 90 -2.96 -18.28 2.41
CA LEU A 90 -2.99 -16.95 3.02
C LEU A 90 -4.33 -16.22 2.83
N LEU A 91 -5.13 -16.70 1.88
CA LEU A 91 -6.46 -16.15 1.54
C LEU A 91 -7.60 -17.08 1.97
N THR A 92 -7.32 -18.08 2.83
CA THR A 92 -8.35 -19.02 3.32
C THR A 92 -9.42 -18.29 4.13
N TYR A 93 -8.98 -17.40 5.00
CA TYR A 93 -9.79 -16.48 5.79
C TYR A 93 -9.48 -15.05 5.40
N HIS A 94 -9.79 -14.11 6.28
CA HIS A 94 -9.51 -12.71 6.07
C HIS A 94 -8.01 -12.38 6.18
N VAL A 95 -7.60 -11.28 5.59
CA VAL A 95 -6.25 -10.75 5.65
C VAL A 95 -6.30 -9.36 6.27
N ALA A 96 -5.41 -9.07 7.20
CA ALA A 96 -5.24 -7.75 7.77
C ALA A 96 -4.05 -7.03 7.12
N LEU A 97 -4.22 -5.75 6.82
CA LEU A 97 -3.17 -4.83 6.45
C LEU A 97 -3.11 -3.72 7.49
N LEU A 98 -1.96 -3.51 8.09
CA LEU A 98 -1.69 -2.40 8.99
C LEU A 98 -0.64 -1.51 8.34
N GLU A 99 -1.00 -0.27 8.08
CA GLU A 99 -0.11 0.76 7.56
C GLU A 99 0.24 1.73 8.67
N TYR A 100 1.52 1.89 8.97
CA TYR A 100 1.99 2.90 9.90
C TYR A 100 2.72 4.00 9.13
N GLU A 101 2.06 5.12 8.96
CA GLU A 101 2.61 6.30 8.31
C GLU A 101 2.67 7.46 9.29
N ARG A 102 3.86 8.02 9.48
CA ARG A 102 4.10 9.15 10.39
C ARG A 102 3.62 8.84 11.80
N ASP A 103 2.49 9.42 12.20
CA ASP A 103 1.91 9.32 13.53
C ASP A 103 0.58 8.55 13.54
N CYS A 104 0.28 7.79 12.50
CA CYS A 104 -1.02 7.12 12.36
C CYS A 104 -0.86 5.68 11.89
N ILE A 105 -1.49 4.74 12.61
CA ILE A 105 -1.70 3.38 12.15
C ILE A 105 -3.11 3.27 11.59
N THR A 106 -3.23 2.91 10.32
CA THR A 106 -4.49 2.57 9.68
C THR A 106 -4.57 1.07 9.49
N ALA A 107 -5.65 0.43 9.90
CA ALA A 107 -5.87 -0.99 9.73
C ALA A 107 -7.00 -1.24 8.75
N TRP A 108 -6.74 -2.16 7.85
CA TRP A 108 -7.65 -2.59 6.80
C TRP A 108 -7.92 -4.07 6.94
N HIS A 109 -9.11 -4.47 6.57
CA HIS A 109 -9.59 -5.82 6.51
C HIS A 109 -9.89 -6.17 5.06
N PHE A 110 -9.30 -7.25 4.57
CA PHE A 110 -9.46 -7.75 3.22
C PHE A 110 -10.03 -9.16 3.23
N TRP A 111 -10.98 -9.47 2.33
CA TRP A 111 -11.54 -10.81 2.19
C TRP A 111 -12.06 -11.09 0.78
N LEU A 112 -12.23 -12.37 0.45
CA LEU A 112 -12.82 -12.83 -0.79
C LEU A 112 -14.24 -13.33 -0.56
N GLU A 113 -15.23 -12.71 -1.20
CA GLU A 113 -16.60 -13.20 -1.26
C GLU A 113 -16.73 -14.27 -2.34
N ARG A 114 -16.52 -15.53 -1.95
CA ARG A 114 -16.42 -16.68 -2.88
C ARG A 114 -17.77 -17.20 -3.36
N LYS A 115 -18.88 -16.68 -2.82
CA LYS A 115 -20.24 -17.08 -3.22
C LYS A 115 -20.70 -16.38 -4.50
N THR A 116 -19.98 -15.39 -4.97
CA THR A 116 -20.27 -14.62 -6.19
C THR A 116 -19.44 -15.10 -7.37
N LYS A 117 -19.90 -14.83 -8.59
CA LYS A 117 -19.18 -15.03 -9.85
C LYS A 117 -19.27 -13.74 -10.68
N PRO A 118 -18.17 -13.02 -10.90
CA PRO A 118 -16.81 -13.28 -10.39
C PRO A 118 -16.75 -13.25 -8.86
N VAL A 119 -15.68 -13.82 -8.28
CA VAL A 119 -15.37 -13.69 -6.86
C VAL A 119 -15.09 -12.23 -6.55
N LEU A 120 -15.71 -11.69 -5.52
CA LEU A 120 -15.50 -10.30 -5.14
C LEU A 120 -14.43 -10.21 -4.05
N ALA A 121 -13.38 -9.46 -4.32
CA ALA A 121 -12.40 -9.04 -3.33
C ALA A 121 -12.86 -7.71 -2.71
N LYS A 122 -12.98 -7.69 -1.40
CA LYS A 122 -13.49 -6.54 -0.64
C LYS A 122 -12.48 -6.07 0.38
N THR A 123 -12.48 -4.78 0.65
CA THR A 123 -11.63 -4.15 1.66
C THR A 123 -12.48 -3.21 2.52
N GLU A 124 -12.24 -3.20 3.82
CA GLU A 124 -12.88 -2.32 4.77
C GLU A 124 -11.85 -1.75 5.75
N LYS A 125 -11.97 -0.47 6.05
CA LYS A 125 -11.16 0.18 7.06
C LYS A 125 -11.70 -0.16 8.46
N CYS A 126 -10.86 -0.81 9.28
CA CYS A 126 -11.26 -1.24 10.62
C CYS A 126 -11.06 -0.17 11.67
N PHE A 127 -9.89 0.49 11.68
CA PHE A 127 -9.59 1.57 12.61
C PHE A 127 -8.49 2.49 12.09
N ARG A 128 -8.44 3.68 12.71
CA ARG A 128 -7.29 4.59 12.67
C ARG A 128 -6.83 4.87 14.10
N LEU A 129 -5.55 4.69 14.35
CA LEU A 129 -4.92 4.95 15.65
C LEU A 129 -3.88 6.05 15.50
N TYR A 130 -4.17 7.21 16.06
CA TYR A 130 -3.24 8.34 16.07
C TYR A 130 -2.29 8.22 17.26
N LEU A 131 -1.00 8.21 16.96
CA LEU A 131 0.12 8.09 17.90
C LEU A 131 0.99 9.36 17.85
N ASP A 132 0.34 10.51 17.89
CA ASP A 132 0.95 11.82 17.70
C ASP A 132 1.77 12.30 18.92
N ASN A 133 2.46 13.42 18.72
CA ASN A 133 3.27 14.05 19.77
C ASN A 133 2.44 14.48 21.00
N LYS A 134 1.11 14.64 20.89
CA LYS A 134 0.25 14.94 22.04
C LYS A 134 0.12 13.72 22.93
N ALA A 135 -0.05 12.53 22.33
CA ALA A 135 -0.08 11.27 23.07
C ALA A 135 1.28 10.96 23.74
N ARG A 136 2.40 11.38 23.13
CA ARG A 136 3.76 11.20 23.65
C ARG A 136 4.14 12.21 24.73
N LYS A 137 3.47 13.36 24.85
CA LYS A 137 3.87 14.48 25.70
C LYS A 137 4.16 14.05 27.16
N GLY A 138 5.36 14.37 27.63
CA GLY A 138 5.80 14.12 29.01
C GLY A 138 6.23 12.68 29.30
N ARG A 139 6.35 11.80 28.29
CA ARG A 139 6.76 10.40 28.44
C ARG A 139 8.16 10.16 27.90
N GLY A 140 8.94 9.32 28.58
CA GLY A 140 10.18 8.76 28.07
C GLY A 140 9.92 7.75 26.94
N ASP A 141 10.99 7.35 26.23
CA ASP A 141 10.86 6.45 25.07
C ASP A 141 10.31 5.08 25.45
N GLU A 142 10.67 4.56 26.60
CA GLU A 142 10.17 3.26 27.12
C GLU A 142 8.68 3.34 27.46
N GLU A 143 8.26 4.34 28.24
CA GLU A 143 6.84 4.54 28.60
C GLU A 143 5.98 4.76 27.35
N TRP A 144 6.52 5.51 26.38
CA TRP A 144 5.85 5.73 25.11
C TRP A 144 5.70 4.43 24.30
N GLY A 145 6.74 3.59 24.27
CA GLY A 145 6.71 2.27 23.65
C GLY A 145 5.61 1.39 24.25
N ILE A 146 5.54 1.29 25.57
CA ILE A 146 4.54 0.49 26.30
C ILE A 146 3.10 1.01 26.02
N LEU A 147 2.91 2.32 26.02
CA LEU A 147 1.58 2.92 25.78
C LEU A 147 1.10 2.65 24.36
N ARG A 148 1.94 2.91 23.34
CA ARG A 148 1.55 2.69 21.94
C ARG A 148 1.30 1.22 21.63
N ASP A 149 2.07 0.29 22.23
CA ASP A 149 1.80 -1.15 22.10
C ASP A 149 0.45 -1.53 22.72
N SER A 150 0.15 -1.01 23.92
CA SER A 150 -1.13 -1.25 24.58
C SER A 150 -2.32 -0.70 23.79
N LEU A 151 -2.18 0.50 23.20
CA LEU A 151 -3.20 1.10 22.35
C LEU A 151 -3.44 0.29 21.07
N LEU A 152 -2.34 -0.12 20.41
CA LEU A 152 -2.42 -0.97 19.22
C LEU A 152 -3.08 -2.30 19.56
N HIS A 153 -2.62 -2.98 20.61
CA HIS A 153 -3.15 -4.27 21.03
C HIS A 153 -4.66 -4.23 21.28
N LYS A 154 -5.15 -3.21 21.98
CA LYS A 154 -6.59 -3.04 22.26
C LYS A 154 -7.42 -2.92 20.98
N ASN A 155 -6.91 -2.21 19.96
CA ASN A 155 -7.59 -2.09 18.67
C ASN A 155 -7.55 -3.41 17.89
N LEU A 156 -6.42 -4.12 17.97
CA LEU A 156 -6.28 -5.44 17.34
C LEU A 156 -7.22 -6.47 17.97
N GLU A 157 -7.35 -6.52 19.31
CA GLU A 157 -8.31 -7.42 19.98
C GLU A 157 -9.72 -7.23 19.41
N LYS A 158 -10.21 -5.99 19.30
CA LYS A 158 -11.51 -5.69 18.71
C LYS A 158 -11.63 -6.13 17.25
N MET A 159 -10.61 -5.82 16.43
CA MET A 159 -10.61 -6.17 15.01
C MET A 159 -10.68 -7.68 14.78
N PHE A 160 -10.03 -8.46 15.66
CA PHE A 160 -9.88 -9.91 15.50
C PHE A 160 -10.90 -10.73 16.32
N GLU A 161 -11.78 -10.11 17.10
CA GLU A 161 -12.67 -10.77 18.07
C GLU A 161 -13.56 -11.84 17.42
N ASN A 162 -14.26 -11.48 16.34
CA ASN A 162 -15.25 -12.34 15.69
C ASN A 162 -14.88 -12.76 14.27
N THR A 163 -13.67 -12.41 13.82
CA THR A 163 -13.25 -12.61 12.43
C THR A 163 -11.96 -13.41 12.37
N PRO A 164 -11.95 -14.58 11.71
CA PRO A 164 -10.73 -15.35 11.54
C PRO A 164 -9.84 -14.70 10.46
N PHE A 165 -8.54 -14.57 10.75
CA PHE A 165 -7.54 -14.06 9.82
C PHE A 165 -6.49 -15.12 9.54
N SER A 166 -6.12 -15.28 8.27
CA SER A 166 -5.05 -16.18 7.81
C SER A 166 -3.69 -15.50 7.85
N ALA A 167 -3.65 -14.20 7.53
CA ALA A 167 -2.42 -13.44 7.41
C ALA A 167 -2.59 -12.00 7.89
N VAL A 168 -1.48 -11.41 8.31
CA VAL A 168 -1.35 -10.00 8.68
C VAL A 168 -0.13 -9.42 7.99
N TYR A 169 -0.29 -8.27 7.36
CA TYR A 169 0.79 -7.52 6.74
C TYR A 169 1.01 -6.20 7.47
N LEU A 170 2.25 -5.94 7.84
CA LEU A 170 2.70 -4.72 8.50
C LEU A 170 3.55 -3.92 7.53
N VAL A 171 3.13 -2.71 7.21
CA VAL A 171 3.81 -1.78 6.29
C VAL A 171 4.12 -0.48 6.99
N GLY A 172 5.35 -0.02 6.84
CA GLY A 172 5.86 1.22 7.44
C GLY A 172 7.04 0.96 8.36
N ARG A 173 8.06 1.81 8.25
CA ARG A 173 9.30 1.72 9.02
C ARG A 173 9.10 1.88 10.52
N GLU A 174 8.02 2.55 10.91
CA GLU A 174 7.65 2.77 12.31
C GLU A 174 7.27 1.47 13.04
N PHE A 175 7.01 0.37 12.31
CA PHE A 175 6.88 -0.97 12.88
C PHE A 175 8.23 -1.63 13.21
N GLU A 176 9.35 -1.02 12.83
CA GLU A 176 10.67 -1.47 13.22
C GLU A 176 10.93 -1.20 14.72
N GLY A 177 11.84 -1.99 15.30
CA GLY A 177 12.16 -1.93 16.73
C GLY A 177 11.31 -2.84 17.61
N GLU A 178 11.57 -2.83 18.90
CA GLU A 178 11.05 -3.79 19.90
C GLU A 178 9.81 -3.27 20.65
N TRP A 179 9.21 -2.16 20.22
CA TRP A 179 8.17 -1.47 20.97
C TRP A 179 6.80 -2.19 20.97
N MET A 180 6.54 -3.10 20.03
CA MET A 180 5.24 -3.73 19.82
C MET A 180 5.19 -5.22 20.24
N ASP A 181 5.92 -5.61 21.27
CA ASP A 181 6.08 -7.02 21.68
C ASP A 181 4.73 -7.70 21.99
N LYS A 182 3.86 -7.06 22.75
CA LYS A 182 2.52 -7.59 23.06
C LYS A 182 1.64 -7.72 21.83
N SER A 183 1.58 -6.69 21.00
CA SER A 183 0.84 -6.70 19.74
C SER A 183 1.40 -7.71 18.76
N PHE A 184 2.72 -7.81 18.64
CA PHE A 184 3.36 -8.75 17.73
C PHE A 184 3.10 -10.20 18.12
N ARG A 185 3.22 -10.55 19.39
CA ARG A 185 2.84 -11.90 19.89
C ARG A 185 1.38 -12.23 19.61
N PHE A 186 0.48 -11.26 19.77
CA PHE A 186 -0.93 -11.41 19.43
C PHE A 186 -1.13 -11.65 17.93
N LEU A 187 -0.48 -10.87 17.07
CA LEU A 187 -0.58 -11.00 15.61
C LEU A 187 -0.01 -12.31 15.08
N CYS A 188 1.04 -12.84 15.68
CA CYS A 188 1.64 -14.12 15.29
C CYS A 188 0.85 -15.36 15.78
N ARG A 189 -0.14 -15.16 16.65
CA ARG A 189 -0.89 -16.28 17.24
C ARG A 189 -1.88 -16.89 16.24
N LYS A 190 -1.60 -18.13 15.79
CA LYS A 190 -2.42 -18.92 14.85
C LYS A 190 -2.59 -18.29 13.46
N ARG A 191 -1.72 -17.36 13.06
CA ARG A 191 -1.74 -16.71 11.72
C ARG A 191 -0.32 -16.35 11.29
N ARG A 192 -0.16 -16.06 10.02
CA ARG A 192 1.14 -15.64 9.47
C ARG A 192 1.24 -14.12 9.49
N SER A 193 2.31 -13.58 10.07
CA SER A 193 2.57 -12.14 10.09
C SER A 193 3.77 -11.84 9.21
N PHE A 194 3.63 -10.86 8.36
CA PHE A 194 4.65 -10.39 7.42
C PHE A 194 4.94 -8.93 7.68
N ARG A 195 6.20 -8.56 7.57
CA ARG A 195 6.65 -7.18 7.55
C ARG A 195 7.34 -6.93 6.21
N GLY A 196 7.05 -5.83 5.55
CA GLY A 196 7.71 -5.48 4.29
C GLY A 196 7.29 -4.12 3.78
N ASP A 197 8.25 -3.42 3.14
CA ASP A 197 8.05 -2.07 2.63
C ASP A 197 7.75 -2.03 1.14
N ASN A 198 7.96 -3.15 0.43
CA ASN A 198 7.84 -3.21 -1.04
C ASN A 198 6.57 -3.89 -1.55
N LEU A 199 5.62 -4.23 -0.67
CA LEU A 199 4.43 -4.99 -1.10
C LEU A 199 3.57 -4.21 -2.10
N TYR A 200 3.48 -2.88 -1.99
CA TYR A 200 2.75 -2.04 -2.95
C TYR A 200 3.46 -1.99 -4.31
N THR A 201 4.78 -1.86 -4.31
CA THR A 201 5.58 -1.90 -5.54
C THR A 201 5.47 -3.26 -6.22
N MET A 202 5.55 -4.34 -5.45
CA MET A 202 5.37 -5.70 -5.98
C MET A 202 3.94 -5.89 -6.52
N GLY A 203 2.93 -5.40 -5.81
CA GLY A 203 1.55 -5.45 -6.27
C GLY A 203 1.33 -4.64 -7.55
N ALA A 204 1.95 -3.46 -7.66
CA ALA A 204 1.92 -2.68 -8.89
C ALA A 204 2.58 -3.41 -10.06
N CYS A 205 3.70 -4.13 -9.81
CA CYS A 205 4.31 -4.99 -10.83
C CYS A 205 3.37 -6.11 -11.28
N TYR A 206 2.70 -6.78 -10.35
CA TYR A 206 1.71 -7.81 -10.70
C TYR A 206 0.54 -7.23 -11.48
N ALA A 207 0.01 -6.06 -11.10
CA ALA A 207 -1.04 -5.39 -11.85
C ALA A 207 -0.58 -5.00 -13.26
N ALA A 208 0.65 -4.52 -13.44
CA ALA A 208 1.22 -4.26 -14.76
C ALA A 208 1.35 -5.54 -15.61
N MET A 209 1.64 -6.68 -15.00
CA MET A 209 1.66 -7.99 -15.69
C MET A 209 0.27 -8.41 -16.14
N GLU A 210 -0.78 -8.16 -15.34
CA GLU A 210 -2.18 -8.44 -15.72
C GLU A 210 -2.60 -7.61 -16.96
N GLU A 211 -2.22 -6.33 -17.02
CA GLU A 211 -2.47 -5.48 -18.21
C GLU A 211 -1.77 -6.01 -19.46
N ASN A 212 -0.71 -6.79 -19.32
CA ASN A 212 0.00 -7.46 -20.41
C ASN A 212 -0.43 -8.93 -20.60
N GLY A 213 -1.58 -9.33 -20.04
CA GLY A 213 -2.18 -10.64 -20.27
C GLY A 213 -1.87 -11.75 -19.27
N ALA A 214 -1.20 -11.45 -18.15
CA ALA A 214 -1.13 -12.37 -17.02
C ALA A 214 -2.55 -12.62 -16.46
N THR A 215 -2.77 -13.75 -15.77
CA THR A 215 -4.13 -14.21 -15.47
C THR A 215 -4.39 -14.56 -14.01
N ALA A 216 -3.62 -14.05 -13.05
CA ALA A 216 -3.78 -14.39 -11.64
C ALA A 216 -5.11 -13.89 -11.06
N CYS A 217 -5.64 -12.76 -11.56
CA CYS A 217 -6.87 -12.13 -11.09
C CYS A 217 -8.10 -12.41 -11.98
N LYS A 218 -7.99 -13.27 -12.98
CA LYS A 218 -8.97 -13.44 -14.08
C LYS A 218 -10.44 -13.66 -13.64
N ASP A 219 -10.64 -14.34 -12.51
CA ASP A 219 -11.98 -14.68 -12.01
C ASP A 219 -12.35 -13.89 -10.74
N THR A 220 -11.62 -12.84 -10.44
CA THR A 220 -11.80 -12.03 -9.23
C THR A 220 -11.91 -10.56 -9.59
N LEU A 221 -12.91 -9.88 -9.00
CA LEU A 221 -13.12 -8.43 -9.15
C LEU A 221 -12.86 -7.74 -7.82
N TYR A 222 -11.99 -6.74 -7.80
CA TYR A 222 -11.76 -5.90 -6.64
C TYR A 222 -12.80 -4.78 -6.58
N LEU A 223 -13.42 -4.63 -5.42
CA LEU A 223 -14.31 -3.52 -5.11
C LEU A 223 -13.60 -2.61 -4.10
N SER A 224 -13.17 -1.43 -4.54
CA SER A 224 -12.76 -0.34 -3.67
C SER A 224 -14.00 0.45 -3.26
N ASP A 225 -14.10 0.84 -1.99
CA ASP A 225 -15.07 1.81 -1.50
C ASP A 225 -14.79 3.22 -2.04
#